data_dd0f1212352996608ad6d2438f258a7d
#
_entry.id   dd0f1212352996608ad6d2438f258a7d
#
_cell.length_a   1.000
_cell.length_b   1.000
_cell.length_c   1.000
_cell.angle_alpha   90.00
_cell.angle_beta   90.00
_cell.angle_gamma   90.00
#
_symmetry.space_group_name_H-M   'P 1'
#
loop_
_entity.id
_entity.type
_entity.pdbx_description
1 polymer ?
#
loop_
_entity_poly.entity_id
_entity_poly.type
_entity_poly.pdbx_seq_one_letter_code
_entity_poly.pdbx_strand_id
1 'polypeptide(L)'
;MENQKILVAKYAIDHYIKSNMNLGIGTGTTIYYAIKYLSEKLKSGNLKNLKLYATSSDTKYLLSKEQIPYESNFSKLNKNLDIAIDGADEILLEKKSLIKGMGGAHLMEKVIAYNSETLLIIADETKIVKKMGTKMPIPIEVAQNAVGFIMTRLEEMNLDTTLRVCKEKKGPIITDNNNYILDVKMHVENPEGTEKYFKLFPGILEIGIFNHKNTKIVYYQNKQIKEA
;
A
#
# COMPACT_ATOMS: atom_id res chain seq x y z
N MET A 1 -1.14 17.26 -10.90
CA MET A 1 -1.02 16.03 -10.06
C MET A 1 -2.37 15.47 -9.63
N GLU A 2 -3.28 16.26 -9.06
CA GLU A 2 -4.60 15.79 -8.64
C GLU A 2 -5.43 15.18 -9.80
N ASN A 3 -5.53 15.87 -10.92
CA ASN A 3 -6.22 15.35 -12.11
C ASN A 3 -5.64 14.00 -12.61
N GLN A 4 -4.34 13.77 -12.47
CA GLN A 4 -3.71 12.52 -12.88
C GLN A 4 -4.17 11.36 -11.98
N LYS A 5 -4.26 11.57 -10.66
CA LYS A 5 -4.77 10.58 -9.71
C LYS A 5 -6.23 10.23 -9.97
N ILE A 6 -7.05 11.22 -10.30
CA ILE A 6 -8.45 11.00 -10.68
C ILE A 6 -8.54 10.16 -11.95
N LEU A 7 -7.74 10.46 -12.97
CA LEU A 7 -7.76 9.74 -14.24
C LEU A 7 -7.35 8.26 -14.07
N VAL A 8 -6.24 7.98 -13.36
CA VAL A 8 -5.82 6.59 -13.13
C VAL A 8 -6.80 5.82 -12.24
N ALA A 9 -7.41 6.49 -11.25
CA ALA A 9 -8.42 5.88 -10.39
C ALA A 9 -9.67 5.47 -11.19
N LYS A 10 -10.20 6.38 -12.02
CA LYS A 10 -11.34 6.08 -12.90
C LYS A 10 -11.03 4.96 -13.88
N TYR A 11 -9.89 5.05 -14.56
CA TYR A 11 -9.45 4.01 -15.48
C TYR A 11 -9.39 2.64 -14.82
N ALA A 12 -8.74 2.56 -13.64
CA ALA A 12 -8.59 1.32 -12.91
C ALA A 12 -9.95 0.71 -12.52
N ILE A 13 -10.87 1.52 -12.01
CA ILE A 13 -12.21 1.03 -11.64
C ILE A 13 -12.97 0.56 -12.89
N ASP A 14 -12.93 1.30 -13.99
CA ASP A 14 -13.68 0.96 -15.20
C ASP A 14 -13.17 -0.31 -15.90
N HIS A 15 -11.84 -0.56 -15.87
CA HIS A 15 -11.24 -1.66 -16.63
C HIS A 15 -11.02 -2.93 -15.80
N TYR A 16 -10.83 -2.79 -14.49
CA TYR A 16 -10.41 -3.92 -13.64
C TYR A 16 -11.48 -4.37 -12.64
N ILE A 17 -12.43 -3.50 -12.26
CA ILE A 17 -13.44 -3.85 -11.25
C ILE A 17 -14.73 -4.27 -11.92
N LYS A 18 -15.25 -5.42 -11.50
CA LYS A 18 -16.50 -6.00 -12.00
C LYS A 18 -17.43 -6.32 -10.84
N SER A 19 -18.72 -6.38 -11.10
CA SER A 19 -19.71 -6.82 -10.12
C SER A 19 -19.39 -8.22 -9.57
N ASN A 20 -19.77 -8.47 -8.34
CA ASN A 20 -19.59 -9.73 -7.60
C ASN A 20 -18.13 -10.06 -7.19
N MET A 21 -17.21 -9.10 -7.29
CA MET A 21 -15.82 -9.28 -6.86
C MET A 21 -15.63 -9.06 -5.35
N ASN A 22 -14.59 -9.73 -4.81
CA ASN A 22 -14.01 -9.47 -3.50
C ASN A 22 -12.79 -8.56 -3.67
N LEU A 23 -12.85 -7.35 -3.13
CA LEU A 23 -11.86 -6.30 -3.38
C LEU A 23 -11.07 -5.95 -2.10
N GLY A 24 -9.74 -5.94 -2.19
CA GLY A 24 -8.90 -5.24 -1.25
C GLY A 24 -8.81 -3.76 -1.63
N ILE A 25 -8.99 -2.87 -0.67
CA ILE A 25 -8.92 -1.42 -0.86
C ILE A 25 -7.77 -0.86 -0.01
N GLY A 26 -6.76 -0.35 -0.68
CA GLY A 26 -5.55 0.22 -0.12
C GLY A 26 -5.76 1.55 0.61
N THR A 27 -4.66 2.26 0.83
CA THR A 27 -4.65 3.53 1.59
C THR A 27 -3.97 4.63 0.77
N GLY A 28 -4.36 5.88 0.98
CA GLY A 28 -3.68 7.05 0.45
C GLY A 28 -4.48 7.87 -0.56
N THR A 29 -3.87 8.96 -1.03
CA THR A 29 -4.58 10.00 -1.79
C THR A 29 -5.12 9.53 -3.14
N THR A 30 -4.46 8.61 -3.83
CA THR A 30 -4.95 8.07 -5.09
C THR A 30 -6.13 7.13 -4.85
N ILE A 31 -6.07 6.36 -3.75
CA ILE A 31 -7.16 5.47 -3.33
C ILE A 31 -8.40 6.26 -2.90
N TYR A 32 -8.23 7.43 -2.29
CA TYR A 32 -9.35 8.33 -2.02
C TYR A 32 -10.21 8.58 -3.28
N TYR A 33 -9.58 8.88 -4.43
CA TYR A 33 -10.32 9.09 -5.68
C TYR A 33 -10.92 7.80 -6.24
N ALA A 34 -10.25 6.67 -6.05
CA ALA A 34 -10.80 5.37 -6.42
C ALA A 34 -12.06 5.03 -5.61
N ILE A 35 -12.06 5.27 -4.29
CA ILE A 35 -13.23 5.08 -3.43
C ILE A 35 -14.38 6.00 -3.85
N LYS A 36 -14.11 7.27 -4.13
CA LYS A 36 -15.11 8.22 -4.62
C LYS A 36 -15.79 7.74 -5.90
N TYR A 37 -14.99 7.36 -6.88
CA TYR A 37 -15.52 6.88 -8.15
C TYR A 37 -16.22 5.52 -8.03
N LEU A 38 -15.73 4.63 -7.17
CA LEU A 38 -16.40 3.37 -6.84
C LEU A 38 -17.79 3.62 -6.23
N SER A 39 -17.90 4.62 -5.33
CA SER A 39 -19.19 5.06 -4.76
C SER A 39 -20.18 5.49 -5.86
N GLU A 40 -19.73 6.30 -6.82
CA GLU A 40 -20.56 6.71 -7.97
C GLU A 40 -21.07 5.51 -8.77
N LYS A 41 -20.19 4.54 -9.06
CA LYS A 41 -20.53 3.31 -9.80
C LYS A 41 -21.50 2.41 -9.06
N LEU A 42 -21.38 2.30 -7.74
CA LEU A 42 -22.30 1.53 -6.90
C LEU A 42 -23.67 2.22 -6.82
N LYS A 43 -23.71 3.53 -6.58
CA LYS A 43 -24.98 4.32 -6.50
C LYS A 43 -25.72 4.33 -7.82
N SER A 44 -25.02 4.38 -8.96
CA SER A 44 -25.64 4.31 -10.29
C SER A 44 -26.08 2.90 -10.72
N GLY A 45 -25.73 1.87 -9.94
CA GLY A 45 -26.05 0.48 -10.26
C GLY A 45 -25.17 -0.16 -11.35
N ASN A 46 -24.12 0.55 -11.80
CA ASN A 46 -23.15 0.03 -12.78
C ASN A 46 -22.26 -1.08 -12.20
N LEU A 47 -22.02 -1.03 -10.87
CA LEU A 47 -21.38 -2.10 -10.12
C LEU A 47 -22.32 -2.58 -9.01
N LYS A 48 -22.32 -3.88 -8.72
CA LYS A 48 -23.20 -4.52 -7.72
C LYS A 48 -22.48 -5.64 -6.99
N ASN A 49 -22.94 -5.92 -5.77
CA ASN A 49 -22.53 -7.11 -4.98
C ASN A 49 -21.01 -7.19 -4.76
N LEU A 50 -20.35 -6.07 -4.51
CA LEU A 50 -18.94 -6.06 -4.15
C LEU A 50 -18.77 -6.34 -2.65
N LYS A 51 -17.76 -7.13 -2.29
CA LYS A 51 -17.29 -7.27 -0.91
C LYS A 51 -15.94 -6.57 -0.79
N LEU A 52 -15.86 -5.56 0.07
CA LEU A 52 -14.67 -4.74 0.22
C LEU A 52 -13.95 -5.04 1.53
N TYR A 53 -12.63 -5.09 1.47
CA TYR A 53 -11.73 -5.29 2.59
C TYR A 53 -10.75 -4.13 2.67
N ALA A 54 -10.79 -3.38 3.77
CA ALA A 54 -10.01 -2.15 3.93
C ALA A 54 -8.67 -2.44 4.61
N THR A 55 -7.58 -1.85 4.09
CA THR A 55 -6.22 -2.03 4.62
C THR A 55 -5.92 -1.20 5.86
N SER A 56 -6.71 -0.16 6.15
CA SER A 56 -6.45 0.76 7.26
C SER A 56 -7.71 1.37 7.85
N SER A 57 -7.57 1.96 9.03
CA SER A 57 -8.61 2.76 9.68
C SER A 57 -9.01 3.97 8.84
N ASP A 58 -8.07 4.59 8.12
CA ASP A 58 -8.35 5.69 7.19
C ASP A 58 -9.24 5.24 6.03
N THR A 59 -8.93 4.10 5.42
CA THR A 59 -9.76 3.51 4.36
C THR A 59 -11.15 3.12 4.86
N LYS A 60 -11.26 2.55 6.06
CA LYS A 60 -12.55 2.24 6.70
C LYS A 60 -13.39 3.51 6.89
N TYR A 61 -12.75 4.59 7.37
CA TYR A 61 -13.41 5.88 7.54
C TYR A 61 -13.94 6.42 6.20
N LEU A 62 -13.14 6.37 5.14
CA LEU A 62 -13.54 6.84 3.81
C LEU A 62 -14.70 6.02 3.23
N LEU A 63 -14.65 4.69 3.33
CA LEU A 63 -15.73 3.81 2.89
C LEU A 63 -17.03 4.09 3.67
N SER A 64 -16.94 4.26 5.00
CA SER A 64 -18.10 4.63 5.83
C SER A 64 -18.68 5.98 5.43
N LYS A 65 -17.85 6.99 5.17
CA LYS A 65 -18.27 8.31 4.71
C LYS A 65 -19.01 8.26 3.37
N GLU A 66 -18.60 7.38 2.48
CA GLU A 66 -19.26 7.13 1.19
C GLU A 66 -20.45 6.18 1.29
N GLN A 67 -20.77 5.67 2.49
CA GLN A 67 -21.84 4.69 2.74
C GLN A 67 -21.64 3.37 1.97
N ILE A 68 -20.39 2.98 1.75
CA ILE A 68 -20.04 1.71 1.12
C ILE A 68 -19.77 0.69 2.22
N PRO A 69 -20.52 -0.43 2.28
CA PRO A 69 -20.27 -1.49 3.24
C PRO A 69 -18.91 -2.17 3.00
N TYR A 70 -18.22 -2.54 4.07
CA TYR A 70 -16.97 -3.24 4.03
C TYR A 70 -16.87 -4.29 5.14
N GLU A 71 -16.04 -5.30 4.92
CA GLU A 71 -15.72 -6.32 5.90
C GLU A 71 -14.55 -5.86 6.79
N SER A 72 -14.74 -5.91 8.10
CA SER A 72 -13.72 -5.54 9.08
C SER A 72 -12.94 -6.73 9.63
N ASN A 73 -13.42 -7.94 9.40
CA ASN A 73 -12.86 -9.18 9.96
C ASN A 73 -12.22 -10.04 8.88
N PHE A 74 -10.90 -10.00 8.79
CA PHE A 74 -10.11 -10.80 7.85
C PHE A 74 -10.03 -12.29 8.25
N SER A 75 -10.29 -12.66 9.49
CA SER A 75 -10.26 -14.07 9.92
C SER A 75 -11.33 -14.93 9.23
N LYS A 76 -12.32 -14.30 8.63
CA LYS A 76 -13.37 -14.95 7.83
C LYS A 76 -13.07 -15.03 6.34
N LEU A 77 -11.87 -14.62 5.93
CA LEU A 77 -11.46 -14.66 4.54
C LEU A 77 -11.15 -16.11 4.14
N ASN A 78 -12.17 -16.83 3.67
CA ASN A 78 -12.06 -18.25 3.27
C ASN A 78 -11.64 -18.45 1.80
N LYS A 79 -11.45 -17.36 1.04
CA LYS A 79 -11.07 -17.35 -0.38
C LYS A 79 -10.16 -16.18 -0.65
N ASN A 80 -9.27 -16.30 -1.62
CA ASN A 80 -8.49 -15.18 -2.12
C ASN A 80 -9.41 -14.05 -2.58
N LEU A 81 -8.94 -12.82 -2.43
CA LEU A 81 -9.57 -11.67 -3.06
C LEU A 81 -9.30 -11.73 -4.57
N ASP A 82 -10.27 -11.27 -5.36
CA ASP A 82 -10.09 -11.22 -6.81
C ASP A 82 -9.00 -10.19 -7.18
N ILE A 83 -9.01 -9.05 -6.49
CA ILE A 83 -8.07 -7.97 -6.74
C ILE A 83 -7.90 -7.08 -5.50
N ALA A 84 -6.66 -6.65 -5.23
CA ALA A 84 -6.38 -5.52 -4.34
C ALA A 84 -5.98 -4.31 -5.18
N ILE A 85 -6.63 -3.16 -4.94
CA ILE A 85 -6.27 -1.89 -5.57
C ILE A 85 -5.57 -0.99 -4.55
N ASP A 86 -4.37 -0.49 -4.87
CA ASP A 86 -3.59 0.34 -3.97
C ASP A 86 -2.71 1.36 -4.71
N GLY A 87 -2.14 2.31 -3.96
CA GLY A 87 -1.09 3.21 -4.43
C GLY A 87 0.30 2.66 -4.14
N ALA A 88 1.33 3.40 -4.56
CA ALA A 88 2.72 3.14 -4.17
C ALA A 88 3.47 4.45 -3.94
N ASP A 89 4.52 4.38 -3.14
CA ASP A 89 5.42 5.50 -2.85
C ASP A 89 6.57 5.56 -3.85
N GLU A 90 7.10 4.39 -4.25
CA GLU A 90 7.99 4.21 -5.40
C GLU A 90 7.61 2.95 -6.19
N ILE A 91 7.86 2.97 -7.50
CA ILE A 91 7.59 1.89 -8.44
C ILE A 91 8.82 1.65 -9.31
N LEU A 92 9.43 0.48 -9.21
CA LEU A 92 10.44 -0.02 -10.12
C LEU A 92 9.75 -0.86 -11.21
N LEU A 93 9.43 -0.24 -12.35
CA LEU A 93 8.62 -0.87 -13.41
C LEU A 93 9.23 -2.17 -13.93
N GLU A 94 10.54 -2.20 -14.10
CA GLU A 94 11.27 -3.35 -14.66
C GLU A 94 11.03 -4.64 -13.87
N LYS A 95 11.01 -4.53 -12.52
CA LYS A 95 10.79 -5.67 -11.61
C LYS A 95 9.37 -5.76 -11.07
N LYS A 96 8.53 -4.76 -11.34
CA LYS A 96 7.22 -4.56 -10.71
C LYS A 96 7.27 -4.59 -9.18
N SER A 97 8.40 -4.14 -8.63
CA SER A 97 8.63 -4.02 -7.20
C SER A 97 8.25 -2.63 -6.71
N LEU A 98 7.73 -2.53 -5.49
CA LEU A 98 7.16 -1.30 -4.96
C LEU A 98 7.76 -0.97 -3.60
N ILE A 99 7.88 0.33 -3.30
CA ILE A 99 7.95 0.82 -1.92
C ILE A 99 6.57 1.37 -1.57
N LYS A 100 6.05 0.96 -0.42
CA LYS A 100 4.78 1.37 0.15
C LYS A 100 4.93 1.57 1.66
N GLY A 101 3.96 2.23 2.27
CA GLY A 101 3.90 2.36 3.72
C GLY A 101 4.20 3.75 4.27
N MET A 102 4.24 4.80 3.43
CA MET A 102 4.31 6.18 3.94
C MET A 102 3.05 6.56 4.73
N GLY A 103 1.90 5.95 4.41
CA GLY A 103 0.67 6.05 5.19
C GLY A 103 0.61 5.22 6.48
N GLY A 104 1.64 4.40 6.79
CA GLY A 104 1.71 3.59 8.00
C GLY A 104 0.81 2.35 8.02
N ALA A 105 0.32 1.90 6.87
CA ALA A 105 -0.62 0.77 6.77
C ALA A 105 -0.04 -0.48 6.06
N HIS A 106 1.27 -0.48 5.76
CA HIS A 106 1.89 -1.45 4.86
C HIS A 106 1.81 -2.91 5.32
N LEU A 107 1.71 -3.19 6.61
CA LEU A 107 1.46 -4.57 7.10
C LEU A 107 0.11 -5.08 6.58
N MET A 108 -0.98 -4.37 6.82
CA MET A 108 -2.30 -4.79 6.36
C MET A 108 -2.47 -4.64 4.85
N GLU A 109 -1.83 -3.64 4.23
CA GLU A 109 -1.75 -3.52 2.77
C GLU A 109 -1.12 -4.78 2.16
N LYS A 110 -0.02 -5.29 2.74
CA LYS A 110 0.65 -6.51 2.25
C LYS A 110 -0.19 -7.76 2.52
N VAL A 111 -0.80 -7.89 3.69
CA VAL A 111 -1.72 -9.01 4.00
C VAL A 111 -2.81 -9.09 2.95
N ILE A 112 -3.45 -7.98 2.61
CA ILE A 112 -4.52 -7.93 1.60
C ILE A 112 -3.97 -8.18 0.20
N ALA A 113 -2.87 -7.53 -0.18
CA ALA A 113 -2.25 -7.72 -1.49
C ALA A 113 -1.88 -9.19 -1.76
N TYR A 114 -1.25 -9.86 -0.77
CA TYR A 114 -0.79 -11.24 -0.93
C TYR A 114 -1.90 -12.28 -0.78
N ASN A 115 -3.07 -11.88 -0.28
CA ASN A 115 -4.30 -12.67 -0.35
C ASN A 115 -5.16 -12.38 -1.59
N SER A 116 -4.66 -11.58 -2.54
CA SER A 116 -5.35 -11.24 -3.78
C SER A 116 -4.75 -11.98 -4.96
N GLU A 117 -5.58 -12.35 -5.94
CA GLU A 117 -5.09 -12.92 -7.20
C GLU A 117 -4.30 -11.90 -8.00
N THR A 118 -4.71 -10.62 -7.94
CA THR A 118 -4.04 -9.51 -8.61
C THR A 118 -3.84 -8.35 -7.64
N LEU A 119 -2.64 -7.78 -7.64
CA LEU A 119 -2.35 -6.48 -7.03
C LEU A 119 -2.35 -5.41 -8.13
N LEU A 120 -3.35 -4.53 -8.12
CA LEU A 120 -3.46 -3.42 -9.04
C LEU A 120 -2.94 -2.13 -8.37
N ILE A 121 -1.85 -1.60 -8.90
CA ILE A 121 -1.26 -0.34 -8.42
C ILE A 121 -1.69 0.79 -9.34
N ILE A 122 -2.17 1.89 -8.73
CA ILE A 122 -2.53 3.12 -9.43
C ILE A 122 -1.66 4.29 -8.97
N ALA A 123 -1.00 4.96 -9.92
CA ALA A 123 -0.02 5.98 -9.61
C ALA A 123 0.07 7.10 -10.65
N ASP A 124 0.67 8.21 -10.26
CA ASP A 124 1.19 9.21 -11.18
C ASP A 124 2.69 8.94 -11.48
N GLU A 125 3.21 9.59 -12.51
CA GLU A 125 4.60 9.40 -12.97
C GLU A 125 5.68 9.74 -11.93
N THR A 126 5.36 10.55 -10.92
CA THR A 126 6.32 10.93 -9.88
C THR A 126 6.75 9.74 -9.02
N LYS A 127 5.95 8.66 -9.03
CA LYS A 127 6.22 7.44 -8.27
C LYS A 127 7.17 6.48 -8.96
N ILE A 128 7.41 6.66 -10.26
CA ILE A 128 8.29 5.79 -11.04
C ILE A 128 9.74 6.15 -10.75
N VAL A 129 10.54 5.14 -10.47
CA VAL A 129 11.98 5.26 -10.18
C VAL A 129 12.80 4.28 -11.01
N LYS A 130 14.08 4.63 -11.23
CA LYS A 130 15.06 3.71 -11.84
C LYS A 130 15.76 2.82 -10.83
N LYS A 131 15.79 3.25 -9.56
CA LYS A 131 16.34 2.51 -8.42
C LYS A 131 15.45 2.73 -7.21
N MET A 132 15.13 1.69 -6.47
CA MET A 132 14.31 1.78 -5.26
C MET A 132 15.08 2.42 -4.11
N GLY A 133 14.36 3.16 -3.26
CA GLY A 133 14.93 3.89 -2.13
C GLY A 133 15.64 5.18 -2.54
N THR A 134 15.33 5.74 -3.72
CA THR A 134 15.91 6.99 -4.19
C THR A 134 15.14 8.22 -3.79
N LYS A 135 13.82 8.12 -3.66
CA LYS A 135 12.95 9.25 -3.33
C LYS A 135 12.38 9.13 -1.92
N MET A 136 12.14 7.91 -1.47
CA MET A 136 11.47 7.62 -0.22
C MET A 136 12.30 6.66 0.63
N PRO A 137 12.30 6.81 1.98
CA PRO A 137 12.86 5.80 2.85
C PRO A 137 12.00 4.54 2.76
N ILE A 138 12.53 3.43 3.22
CA ILE A 138 11.81 2.16 3.31
C ILE A 138 11.19 2.05 4.71
N PRO A 139 9.86 2.02 4.82
CA PRO A 139 9.21 1.85 6.11
C PRO A 139 9.36 0.40 6.61
N ILE A 140 9.69 0.26 7.89
CA ILE A 140 9.72 -1.03 8.58
C ILE A 140 8.79 -0.94 9.79
N GLU A 141 7.77 -1.79 9.85
CA GLU A 141 6.88 -1.89 11.00
C GLU A 141 7.51 -2.80 12.05
N VAL A 142 7.69 -2.29 13.25
CA VAL A 142 8.39 -2.97 14.34
C VAL A 142 7.54 -3.02 15.60
N ALA A 143 7.61 -4.12 16.34
CA ALA A 143 7.00 -4.22 17.65
C ALA A 143 7.58 -3.13 18.58
N GLN A 144 6.73 -2.44 19.35
CA GLN A 144 7.14 -1.29 20.18
C GLN A 144 8.34 -1.63 21.08
N ASN A 145 8.33 -2.79 21.71
CA ASN A 145 9.39 -3.24 22.62
C ASN A 145 10.68 -3.66 21.91
N ALA A 146 10.68 -3.82 20.59
CA ALA A 146 11.83 -4.21 19.79
C ALA A 146 12.56 -3.02 19.13
N VAL A 147 12.00 -1.79 19.21
CA VAL A 147 12.54 -0.62 18.50
C VAL A 147 14.02 -0.39 18.80
N GLY A 148 14.43 -0.36 20.07
CA GLY A 148 15.83 -0.14 20.44
C GLY A 148 16.76 -1.22 19.87
N PHE A 149 16.37 -2.49 19.98
CA PHE A 149 17.11 -3.60 19.42
C PHE A 149 17.26 -3.48 17.89
N ILE A 150 16.17 -3.21 17.18
CA ILE A 150 16.19 -3.09 15.72
C ILE A 150 17.01 -1.87 15.28
N MET A 151 16.87 -0.72 15.94
CA MET A 151 17.67 0.47 15.62
C MET A 151 19.17 0.18 15.76
N THR A 152 19.61 -0.48 16.84
CA THR A 152 21.01 -0.88 17.01
C THR A 152 21.48 -1.78 15.86
N ARG A 153 20.68 -2.77 15.47
CA ARG A 153 21.02 -3.66 14.33
C ARG A 153 21.15 -2.91 12.99
N LEU A 154 20.27 -1.95 12.74
CA LEU A 154 20.31 -1.13 11.52
C LEU A 154 21.52 -0.18 11.55
N GLU A 155 21.90 0.36 12.70
CA GLU A 155 23.09 1.18 12.89
C GLU A 155 24.37 0.37 12.65
N GLU A 156 24.48 -0.85 13.17
CA GLU A 156 25.59 -1.78 12.89
C GLU A 156 25.74 -2.08 11.39
N MET A 157 24.65 -2.00 10.62
CA MET A 157 24.64 -2.14 9.17
C MET A 157 24.93 -0.79 8.44
N ASN A 158 25.23 0.28 9.16
CA ASN A 158 25.43 1.64 8.65
C ASN A 158 24.21 2.19 7.87
N LEU A 159 22.99 1.86 8.29
CA LEU A 159 21.75 2.34 7.70
C LEU A 159 21.21 3.54 8.47
N ASP A 160 21.00 4.66 7.75
CA ASP A 160 20.36 5.86 8.32
C ASP A 160 18.89 5.55 8.61
N THR A 161 18.58 5.50 9.90
CA THR A 161 17.28 5.04 10.41
C THR A 161 16.65 6.10 11.31
N THR A 162 15.38 6.37 11.08
CA THR A 162 14.62 7.34 11.88
C THR A 162 13.33 6.71 12.39
N LEU A 163 13.05 6.82 13.69
CA LEU A 163 11.74 6.49 14.25
C LEU A 163 10.72 7.51 13.75
N ARG A 164 9.67 7.05 13.07
CA ARG A 164 8.65 7.91 12.50
C ARG A 164 7.83 8.58 13.61
N VAL A 165 7.76 9.91 13.56
CA VAL A 165 6.99 10.72 14.51
C VAL A 165 5.82 11.42 13.83
N CYS A 166 4.77 11.69 14.61
CA CYS A 166 3.64 12.50 14.15
C CYS A 166 4.03 13.98 14.14
N LYS A 167 3.53 14.73 13.14
CA LYS A 167 3.78 16.17 13.05
C LYS A 167 2.94 16.98 14.04
N GLU A 168 1.73 16.56 14.28
CA GLU A 168 0.73 17.25 15.09
C GLU A 168 0.75 16.80 16.57
N LYS A 169 1.23 15.60 16.84
CA LYS A 169 1.32 15.02 18.19
C LYS A 169 2.78 14.66 18.52
N LYS A 170 3.27 15.07 19.67
CA LYS A 170 4.60 14.65 20.15
C LYS A 170 4.61 13.15 20.40
N GLY A 171 5.59 12.46 19.79
CA GLY A 171 5.81 11.03 19.96
C GLY A 171 5.77 10.24 18.64
N PRO A 172 6.09 8.94 18.71
CA PRO A 172 6.09 8.08 17.55
C PRO A 172 4.67 7.86 16.98
N ILE A 173 4.60 7.61 15.68
CA ILE A 173 3.38 7.13 15.06
C ILE A 173 3.13 5.70 15.52
N ILE A 174 1.91 5.41 15.92
CA ILE A 174 1.42 4.07 16.24
C ILE A 174 0.55 3.61 15.07
N THR A 175 0.88 2.46 14.49
CA THR A 175 0.10 1.86 13.40
C THR A 175 -1.23 1.31 13.90
N ASP A 176 -2.16 1.02 13.00
CA ASP A 176 -3.43 0.34 13.33
C ASP A 176 -3.23 -1.02 14.03
N ASN A 177 -2.03 -1.60 13.92
CA ASN A 177 -1.65 -2.86 14.55
C ASN A 177 -0.88 -2.66 15.88
N ASN A 178 -0.89 -1.43 16.43
CA ASN A 178 -0.21 -1.07 17.66
C ASN A 178 1.32 -1.26 17.63
N ASN A 179 1.96 -0.97 16.51
CA ASN A 179 3.39 -1.04 16.28
C ASN A 179 3.98 0.35 15.97
N TYR A 180 5.31 0.45 15.97
CA TYR A 180 6.03 1.64 15.49
C TYR A 180 6.54 1.44 14.07
N ILE A 181 6.99 2.54 13.45
CA ILE A 181 7.59 2.53 12.11
C ILE A 181 8.99 3.13 12.19
N LEU A 182 9.96 2.40 11.66
CA LEU A 182 11.29 2.89 11.36
C LEU A 182 11.38 3.21 9.86
N ASP A 183 11.80 4.43 9.54
CA ASP A 183 12.08 4.86 8.18
C ASP A 183 13.57 4.69 7.90
N VAL A 184 13.92 3.79 6.98
CA VAL A 184 15.29 3.41 6.68
C VAL A 184 15.69 3.94 5.30
N LYS A 185 16.73 4.77 5.24
CA LYS A 185 17.29 5.25 3.97
C LYS A 185 18.30 4.24 3.45
N MET A 186 17.95 3.57 2.37
CA MET A 186 18.84 2.66 1.65
C MET A 186 18.42 2.49 0.21
N HIS A 187 19.38 2.22 -0.67
CA HIS A 187 19.09 1.78 -2.02
C HIS A 187 18.85 0.26 -2.05
N VAL A 188 17.87 -0.17 -2.82
CA VAL A 188 17.49 -1.58 -2.91
C VAL A 188 17.78 -2.08 -4.33
N GLU A 189 18.81 -2.92 -4.45
CA GLU A 189 19.18 -3.56 -5.72
C GLU A 189 18.44 -4.88 -5.94
N ASN A 190 18.25 -5.64 -4.85
CA ASN A 190 17.50 -6.90 -4.84
C ASN A 190 16.28 -6.80 -3.93
N PRO A 191 15.12 -6.36 -4.44
CA PRO A 191 13.92 -6.15 -3.62
C PRO A 191 13.46 -7.41 -2.87
N GLU A 192 13.43 -8.56 -3.54
CA GLU A 192 13.00 -9.81 -2.91
C GLU A 192 13.97 -10.29 -1.82
N GLY A 193 15.27 -10.20 -2.09
CA GLY A 193 16.30 -10.58 -1.11
C GLY A 193 16.28 -9.66 0.10
N THR A 194 16.13 -8.36 -0.13
CA THR A 194 16.04 -7.36 0.95
C THR A 194 14.79 -7.60 1.80
N GLU A 195 13.63 -7.80 1.19
CA GLU A 195 12.39 -8.12 1.91
C GLU A 195 12.56 -9.34 2.81
N LYS A 196 13.07 -10.44 2.26
CA LYS A 196 13.30 -11.70 2.99
C LYS A 196 14.30 -11.52 4.14
N TYR A 197 15.39 -10.80 3.90
CA TYR A 197 16.44 -10.59 4.90
C TYR A 197 15.93 -9.82 6.13
N PHE A 198 15.25 -8.70 5.92
CA PHE A 198 14.74 -7.90 7.04
C PHE A 198 13.66 -8.63 7.85
N LYS A 199 12.87 -9.48 7.22
CA LYS A 199 11.85 -10.28 7.93
C LYS A 199 12.42 -11.37 8.83
N LEU A 200 13.73 -11.64 8.79
CA LEU A 200 14.41 -12.56 9.71
C LEU A 200 14.70 -11.93 11.08
N PHE A 201 14.65 -10.60 11.19
CA PHE A 201 14.95 -9.94 12.46
C PHE A 201 13.77 -10.05 13.44
N PRO A 202 13.99 -10.63 14.66
CA PRO A 202 12.96 -10.66 15.68
C PRO A 202 12.46 -9.24 16.02
N GLY A 203 11.15 -9.04 15.94
CA GLY A 203 10.53 -7.74 16.21
C GLY A 203 10.20 -6.91 14.97
N ILE A 204 10.69 -7.26 13.79
CA ILE A 204 10.19 -6.71 12.53
C ILE A 204 8.91 -7.47 12.15
N LEU A 205 7.80 -6.76 12.00
CA LEU A 205 6.52 -7.31 11.57
C LEU A 205 6.44 -7.33 10.05
N GLU A 206 6.75 -6.20 9.40
CA GLU A 206 6.73 -6.09 7.95
C GLU A 206 7.66 -4.96 7.46
N ILE A 207 8.09 -5.08 6.21
CA ILE A 207 8.86 -4.07 5.49
C ILE A 207 8.08 -3.57 4.29
N GLY A 208 8.19 -2.27 3.99
CA GLY A 208 7.47 -1.62 2.91
C GLY A 208 7.97 -1.93 1.49
N ILE A 209 8.64 -3.06 1.28
CA ILE A 209 9.01 -3.58 -0.04
C ILE A 209 7.97 -4.63 -0.46
N PHE A 210 7.36 -4.48 -1.63
CA PHE A 210 6.33 -5.38 -2.14
C PHE A 210 6.77 -6.02 -3.46
N ASN A 211 6.67 -7.36 -3.54
CA ASN A 211 7.05 -8.17 -4.70
C ASN A 211 5.93 -9.18 -5.02
N HIS A 212 4.71 -8.70 -5.25
CA HIS A 212 3.58 -9.58 -5.55
C HIS A 212 3.70 -10.16 -6.98
N LYS A 213 3.47 -11.46 -7.15
CA LYS A 213 3.68 -12.18 -8.42
C LYS A 213 2.85 -11.65 -9.58
N ASN A 214 1.61 -11.25 -9.32
CA ASN A 214 0.69 -10.73 -10.33
C ASN A 214 0.39 -9.26 -10.06
N THR A 215 1.43 -8.42 -10.12
CA THR A 215 1.28 -6.97 -10.02
C THR A 215 0.98 -6.37 -11.38
N LYS A 216 -0.10 -5.60 -11.46
CA LYS A 216 -0.46 -4.73 -12.57
C LYS A 216 -0.33 -3.29 -12.15
N ILE A 217 0.21 -2.45 -13.01
CA ILE A 217 0.49 -1.05 -12.70
C ILE A 217 -0.21 -0.18 -13.74
N VAL A 218 -1.14 0.66 -13.29
CA VAL A 218 -1.79 1.70 -14.09
C VAL A 218 -1.23 3.03 -13.66
N TYR A 219 -0.58 3.75 -14.56
CA TYR A 219 0.04 5.01 -14.23
C TYR A 219 -0.15 6.08 -15.32
N TYR A 220 -0.12 7.34 -14.88
CA TYR A 220 -0.22 8.47 -15.79
C TYR A 220 1.16 9.01 -16.10
N GLN A 221 1.53 9.03 -17.39
CA GLN A 221 2.80 9.58 -17.85
C GLN A 221 2.66 10.17 -19.26
N ASN A 222 3.32 11.32 -19.51
CA ASN A 222 3.29 11.98 -20.82
C ASN A 222 1.86 12.23 -21.34
N LYS A 223 0.97 12.71 -20.48
CA LYS A 223 -0.44 13.01 -20.78
C LYS A 223 -1.29 11.79 -21.20
N GLN A 224 -0.84 10.58 -20.89
CA GLN A 224 -1.54 9.34 -21.21
C GLN A 224 -1.54 8.37 -20.01
N ILE A 225 -2.56 7.53 -19.96
CA ILE A 225 -2.57 6.37 -19.05
C ILE A 225 -1.78 5.26 -19.72
N LYS A 226 -0.91 4.63 -18.93
CA LYS A 226 -0.09 3.48 -19.33
C LYS A 226 -0.32 2.31 -18.38
N GLU A 227 -0.07 1.12 -18.87
CA GLU A 227 -0.10 -0.13 -18.11
C GLU A 227 1.23 -0.86 -18.18
N ALA A 228 1.58 -1.58 -17.08
CA ALA A 228 2.75 -2.44 -16.99
C ALA A 228 2.46 -3.72 -16.20
#